data_5822e4b04ff1fcc53ceeb004b6e63960
#
_entry.id   5822e4b04ff1fcc53ceeb004b6e63960
#
_cell.length_a   1.000
_cell.length_b   1.000
_cell.length_c   1.000
_cell.angle_alpha   90.00
_cell.angle_beta   90.00
_cell.angle_gamma   90.00
#
_symmetry.space_group_name_H-M   'P 1'
#
loop_
_entity.id
_entity.type
_entity.pdbx_description
1 polymer ?
#
loop_
_entity_poly.entity_id
_entity_poly.type
_entity_poly.pdbx_seq_one_letter_code
_entity_poly.pdbx_strand_id
1 'polypeptide(L)'
;TLFTTEFHAANPSAKVITRDVGHDPVPAIDHRFIHAAFTPMEAREGWMTERLALSDTLIDEVEAADIIVLGAPMYNYGMPAALKGWIDHIARIGRTFSFDLARGDVPIEPILKGKHLIVLSSRGEFGFEPGGARAHMNALDPAIAACAHYFGVSAADIQTVAIEYQEFKDARHEASVIAA
;
A
#
# COMPACT_ATOMS: atom_id res chain seq x y z
N THR A 1 0.74 -12.08 -13.36
CA THR A 1 -0.67 -11.62 -13.54
C THR A 1 -0.85 -11.01 -14.92
N LEU A 2 -2.09 -10.86 -15.41
CA LEU A 2 -2.36 -10.21 -16.70
C LEU A 2 -1.72 -8.81 -16.74
N PHE A 3 -1.97 -7.99 -15.72
CA PHE A 3 -1.37 -6.66 -15.60
C PHE A 3 0.17 -6.69 -15.76
N THR A 4 0.86 -7.56 -15.06
CA THR A 4 2.34 -7.65 -15.12
C THR A 4 2.81 -8.02 -16.52
N THR A 5 2.10 -8.93 -17.19
CA THR A 5 2.40 -9.36 -18.55
C THR A 5 2.26 -8.22 -19.55
N GLU A 6 1.12 -7.53 -19.52
CA GLU A 6 0.86 -6.38 -20.40
C GLU A 6 1.79 -5.20 -20.11
N PHE A 7 2.06 -4.94 -18.84
CA PHE A 7 3.02 -3.90 -18.44
C PHE A 7 4.43 -4.17 -19.01
N HIS A 8 4.93 -5.40 -18.89
CA HIS A 8 6.23 -5.77 -19.47
C HIS A 8 6.25 -5.70 -21.00
N ALA A 9 5.15 -6.06 -21.65
CA ALA A 9 5.04 -5.96 -23.10
C ALA A 9 5.13 -4.49 -23.57
N ALA A 10 4.49 -3.58 -22.83
CA ALA A 10 4.52 -2.15 -23.11
C ALA A 10 5.83 -1.47 -22.66
N ASN A 11 6.51 -2.00 -21.65
CA ASN A 11 7.69 -1.42 -21.02
C ASN A 11 8.81 -2.48 -20.86
N PRO A 12 9.46 -2.93 -21.95
CA PRO A 12 10.41 -4.05 -21.90
C PRO A 12 11.65 -3.80 -21.04
N SER A 13 12.02 -2.55 -20.81
CA SER A 13 13.17 -2.15 -19.99
C SER A 13 12.84 -1.92 -18.52
N ALA A 14 11.56 -1.96 -18.15
CA ALA A 14 11.15 -1.74 -16.77
C ALA A 14 11.61 -2.88 -15.85
N LYS A 15 12.20 -2.52 -14.72
CA LYS A 15 12.51 -3.46 -13.65
C LYS A 15 11.26 -3.63 -12.77
N VAL A 16 10.81 -4.88 -12.59
CA VAL A 16 9.69 -5.19 -11.69
C VAL A 16 10.22 -5.95 -10.49
N ILE A 17 9.89 -5.44 -9.29
CA ILE A 17 10.11 -6.13 -8.01
C ILE A 17 8.74 -6.64 -7.57
N THR A 18 8.63 -7.91 -7.23
CA THR A 18 7.38 -8.51 -6.75
C THR A 18 7.52 -8.92 -5.30
N ARG A 19 6.53 -8.55 -4.48
CA ARG A 19 6.41 -8.97 -3.09
C ARG A 19 5.00 -9.49 -2.84
N ASP A 20 4.90 -10.75 -2.48
CA ASP A 20 3.62 -11.40 -2.16
C ASP A 20 3.44 -11.50 -0.65
N VAL A 21 2.88 -10.44 -0.06
CA VAL A 21 2.58 -10.40 1.38
C VAL A 21 1.37 -11.24 1.77
N GLY A 22 0.60 -11.71 0.81
CA GLY A 22 -0.50 -12.65 1.05
C GLY A 22 0.00 -14.06 1.31
N HIS A 23 1.06 -14.46 0.61
CA HIS A 23 1.69 -15.78 0.77
C HIS A 23 2.79 -15.76 1.86
N ASP A 24 3.57 -14.68 1.92
CA ASP A 24 4.65 -14.49 2.89
C ASP A 24 4.40 -13.19 3.69
N PRO A 25 3.50 -13.22 4.67
CA PRO A 25 3.09 -12.03 5.40
C PRO A 25 4.22 -11.49 6.28
N VAL A 26 4.34 -10.17 6.31
CA VAL A 26 5.28 -9.51 7.21
C VAL A 26 4.86 -9.70 8.68
N PRO A 27 5.81 -9.77 9.62
CA PRO A 27 5.50 -9.88 11.04
C PRO A 27 4.65 -8.70 11.53
N ALA A 28 3.73 -8.95 12.45
CA ALA A 28 2.98 -7.87 13.08
C ALA A 28 3.91 -6.91 13.84
N ILE A 29 3.54 -5.63 13.83
CA ILE A 29 4.23 -4.60 14.60
C ILE A 29 4.02 -4.86 16.10
N ASP A 30 5.12 -4.92 16.84
CA ASP A 30 5.14 -5.11 18.29
C ASP A 30 5.84 -3.94 19.01
N HIS A 31 5.84 -3.96 20.35
CA HIS A 31 6.48 -2.91 21.13
C HIS A 31 7.99 -2.79 20.88
N ARG A 32 8.68 -3.88 20.53
CA ARG A 32 10.11 -3.86 20.22
C ARG A 32 10.38 -3.18 18.89
N PHE A 33 9.53 -3.43 17.89
CA PHE A 33 9.60 -2.71 16.61
C PHE A 33 9.40 -1.20 16.82
N ILE A 34 8.36 -0.83 17.57
CA ILE A 34 8.07 0.58 17.86
C ILE A 34 9.26 1.23 18.58
N HIS A 35 9.79 0.59 19.62
CA HIS A 35 10.98 1.10 20.33
C HIS A 35 12.16 1.32 19.37
N ALA A 36 12.49 0.32 18.56
CA ALA A 36 13.58 0.42 17.59
C ALA A 36 13.35 1.51 16.54
N ALA A 37 12.11 1.62 16.00
CA ALA A 37 11.75 2.58 14.97
C ALA A 37 11.84 4.05 15.45
N PHE A 38 11.51 4.31 16.72
CA PHE A 38 11.57 5.65 17.32
C PHE A 38 12.91 5.96 17.98
N THR A 39 13.84 5.00 18.06
CA THR A 39 15.21 5.25 18.53
C THR A 39 16.03 5.88 17.40
N PRO A 40 16.68 7.04 17.60
CA PRO A 40 17.59 7.64 16.63
C PRO A 40 18.64 6.63 16.16
N MET A 41 19.03 6.72 14.89
CA MET A 41 19.90 5.70 14.25
C MET A 41 21.23 5.53 15.00
N GLU A 42 21.81 6.61 15.47
CA GLU A 42 23.08 6.65 16.22
C GLU A 42 22.98 6.05 17.64
N ALA A 43 21.77 5.92 18.16
CA ALA A 43 21.50 5.37 19.50
C ALA A 43 20.98 3.92 19.47
N ARG A 44 20.84 3.32 18.26
CA ARG A 44 20.30 1.96 18.13
C ARG A 44 21.29 0.91 18.59
N GLU A 45 20.80 -0.02 19.39
CA GLU A 45 21.50 -1.25 19.73
C GLU A 45 21.42 -2.26 18.58
N GLY A 46 22.29 -3.28 18.57
CA GLY A 46 22.34 -4.29 17.51
C GLY A 46 20.99 -4.98 17.26
N TRP A 47 20.27 -5.35 18.33
CA TRP A 47 18.95 -5.99 18.23
C TRP A 47 17.88 -5.08 17.56
N MET A 48 18.01 -3.76 17.70
CA MET A 48 17.10 -2.79 17.06
C MET A 48 17.34 -2.76 15.53
N THR A 49 18.59 -2.79 15.12
CA THR A 49 18.96 -2.90 13.71
C THR A 49 18.44 -4.18 13.08
N GLU A 50 18.63 -5.32 13.76
CA GLU A 50 18.10 -6.62 13.31
C GLU A 50 16.57 -6.60 13.22
N ARG A 51 15.87 -6.01 14.22
CA ARG A 51 14.40 -5.91 14.23
C ARG A 51 13.85 -5.07 13.08
N LEU A 52 14.59 -4.08 12.62
CA LEU A 52 14.21 -3.18 11.55
C LEU A 52 14.65 -3.62 10.15
N ALA A 53 15.49 -4.63 10.03
CA ALA A 53 16.11 -5.05 8.76
C ALA A 53 15.10 -5.35 7.65
N LEU A 54 13.99 -6.06 7.97
CA LEU A 54 12.92 -6.29 6.99
C LEU A 54 12.25 -4.98 6.58
N SER A 55 11.93 -4.11 7.54
CA SER A 55 11.37 -2.79 7.26
C SER A 55 12.27 -1.95 6.36
N ASP A 56 13.58 -1.97 6.59
CA ASP A 56 14.56 -1.28 5.75
C ASP A 56 14.52 -1.82 4.32
N THR A 57 14.50 -3.15 4.13
CA THR A 57 14.35 -3.78 2.82
C THR A 57 13.06 -3.34 2.10
N LEU A 58 11.93 -3.33 2.81
CA LEU A 58 10.64 -2.93 2.24
C LEU A 58 10.62 -1.45 1.84
N ILE A 59 11.25 -0.60 2.62
CA ILE A 59 11.39 0.82 2.31
C ILE A 59 12.29 1.02 1.09
N ASP A 60 13.43 0.31 1.02
CA ASP A 60 14.34 0.39 -0.14
C ASP A 60 13.63 -0.01 -1.44
N GLU A 61 12.74 -1.01 -1.41
CA GLU A 61 11.89 -1.39 -2.55
C GLU A 61 10.94 -0.25 -2.96
N VAL A 62 10.31 0.41 -1.99
CA VAL A 62 9.41 1.55 -2.25
C VAL A 62 10.21 2.75 -2.74
N GLU A 63 11.37 3.04 -2.16
CA GLU A 63 12.25 4.14 -2.60
C GLU A 63 12.70 3.97 -4.06
N ALA A 64 13.02 2.74 -4.45
CA ALA A 64 13.48 2.41 -5.81
C ALA A 64 12.36 2.40 -6.86
N ALA A 65 11.08 2.35 -6.47
CA ALA A 65 9.96 2.27 -7.39
C ALA A 65 9.50 3.67 -7.84
N ASP A 66 9.21 3.82 -9.13
CA ASP A 66 8.50 4.97 -9.69
C ASP A 66 6.98 4.74 -9.64
N ILE A 67 6.56 3.49 -9.84
CA ILE A 67 5.16 3.05 -9.83
C ILE A 67 5.02 1.92 -8.82
N ILE A 68 4.05 2.06 -7.94
CA ILE A 68 3.68 1.03 -6.95
C ILE A 68 2.34 0.44 -7.39
N VAL A 69 2.29 -0.90 -7.48
CA VAL A 69 1.06 -1.61 -7.82
C VAL A 69 0.66 -2.49 -6.65
N LEU A 70 -0.51 -2.23 -6.06
CA LEU A 70 -1.06 -3.00 -4.96
C LEU A 70 -2.17 -3.93 -5.46
N GLY A 71 -1.97 -5.24 -5.38
CA GLY A 71 -3.05 -6.22 -5.44
C GLY A 71 -3.77 -6.27 -4.10
N ALA A 72 -4.95 -5.68 -4.01
CA ALA A 72 -5.68 -5.49 -2.76
C ALA A 72 -7.10 -6.03 -2.82
N PRO A 73 -7.34 -7.32 -2.53
CA PRO A 73 -8.69 -7.82 -2.37
C PRO A 73 -9.38 -7.12 -1.20
N MET A 74 -10.67 -6.82 -1.36
CA MET A 74 -11.45 -6.24 -0.26
C MET A 74 -11.91 -7.37 0.69
N TYR A 75 -11.32 -7.43 1.88
CA TYR A 75 -11.72 -8.38 2.92
C TYR A 75 -12.54 -7.67 4.00
N ASN A 76 -13.79 -8.15 4.19
CA ASN A 76 -14.71 -7.54 5.17
C ASN A 76 -14.77 -6.00 5.03
N TYR A 77 -14.95 -5.53 3.78
CA TYR A 77 -15.03 -4.12 3.38
C TYR A 77 -13.75 -3.30 3.55
N GLY A 78 -12.65 -3.92 3.97
CA GLY A 78 -11.40 -3.24 4.30
C GLY A 78 -10.15 -3.87 3.71
N MET A 79 -9.03 -3.36 4.19
CA MET A 79 -7.69 -3.78 3.77
C MET A 79 -7.34 -5.14 4.37
N PRO A 80 -6.76 -6.08 3.60
CA PRO A 80 -6.18 -7.29 4.15
C PRO A 80 -5.14 -7.00 5.24
N ALA A 81 -5.14 -7.78 6.33
CA ALA A 81 -4.22 -7.58 7.46
C ALA A 81 -2.75 -7.63 7.03
N ALA A 82 -2.40 -8.50 6.06
CA ALA A 82 -1.04 -8.61 5.54
C ALA A 82 -0.61 -7.33 4.81
N LEU A 83 -1.50 -6.70 4.02
CA LEU A 83 -1.23 -5.43 3.37
C LEU A 83 -1.07 -4.30 4.39
N LYS A 84 -1.94 -4.26 5.44
CA LYS A 84 -1.79 -3.28 6.52
C LYS A 84 -0.46 -3.46 7.26
N GLY A 85 -0.05 -4.69 7.53
CA GLY A 85 1.25 -4.99 8.13
C GLY A 85 2.42 -4.47 7.28
N TRP A 86 2.36 -4.64 5.95
CA TRP A 86 3.36 -4.09 5.03
C TRP A 86 3.41 -2.56 5.10
N ILE A 87 2.26 -1.89 5.08
CA ILE A 87 2.18 -0.42 5.24
C ILE A 87 2.81 0.03 6.57
N ASP A 88 2.51 -0.67 7.67
CA ASP A 88 3.06 -0.34 8.98
C ASP A 88 4.58 -0.49 9.06
N HIS A 89 5.16 -1.42 8.30
CA HIS A 89 6.61 -1.58 8.19
C HIS A 89 7.28 -0.47 7.40
N ILE A 90 6.65 0.07 6.37
CA ILE A 90 7.23 1.14 5.54
C ILE A 90 6.98 2.55 6.11
N ALA A 91 5.99 2.74 6.98
CA ALA A 91 5.73 4.01 7.64
C ALA A 91 6.78 4.25 8.75
N ARG A 92 7.95 4.76 8.38
CA ARG A 92 9.12 4.96 9.26
C ARG A 92 9.56 6.41 9.31
N ILE A 93 9.64 6.95 10.53
CA ILE A 93 10.21 8.28 10.79
C ILE A 93 11.68 8.33 10.33
N GLY A 94 12.06 9.42 9.66
CA GLY A 94 13.40 9.60 9.12
C GLY A 94 13.72 8.82 7.85
N ARG A 95 12.76 7.99 7.35
CA ARG A 95 12.89 7.26 6.09
C ARG A 95 11.79 7.68 5.11
N THR A 96 10.53 7.42 5.42
CA THR A 96 9.40 7.72 4.54
C THR A 96 8.67 9.01 4.92
N PHE A 97 8.79 9.43 6.17
CA PHE A 97 8.26 10.70 6.64
C PHE A 97 9.14 11.34 7.72
N SER A 98 9.00 12.64 7.89
CA SER A 98 9.53 13.40 9.02
C SER A 98 8.41 13.81 9.97
N PHE A 99 8.73 13.97 11.24
CA PHE A 99 7.81 14.43 12.27
C PHE A 99 8.42 15.63 13.03
N ASP A 100 7.73 16.77 13.03
CA ASP A 100 8.17 17.96 13.71
C ASP A 100 6.95 18.74 14.25
N LEU A 101 6.86 18.88 15.57
CA LEU A 101 5.79 19.62 16.24
C LEU A 101 5.83 21.13 15.95
N ALA A 102 6.97 21.66 15.52
CA ALA A 102 7.07 23.08 15.12
C ALA A 102 6.20 23.41 13.89
N ARG A 103 5.74 22.38 13.14
CA ARG A 103 4.79 22.53 12.02
C ARG A 103 3.34 22.73 12.46
N GLY A 104 3.04 22.73 13.76
CA GLY A 104 1.68 22.88 14.29
C GLY A 104 0.82 21.63 14.09
N ASP A 105 -0.42 21.82 13.58
CA ASP A 105 -1.41 20.74 13.46
C ASP A 105 -1.10 19.69 12.39
N VAL A 106 -0.10 19.90 11.54
CA VAL A 106 0.33 18.95 10.50
C VAL A 106 1.82 18.60 10.71
N PRO A 107 2.16 17.83 11.77
CA PRO A 107 3.55 17.56 12.13
C PRO A 107 4.25 16.58 11.19
N ILE A 108 3.49 15.77 10.42
CA ILE A 108 4.02 14.78 9.49
C ILE A 108 4.24 15.42 8.12
N GLU A 109 5.43 15.22 7.56
CA GLU A 109 5.74 15.59 6.18
C GLU A 109 6.36 14.39 5.45
N PRO A 110 5.85 14.01 4.25
CA PRO A 110 6.42 12.95 3.44
C PRO A 110 7.85 13.29 2.99
N ILE A 111 8.75 12.32 3.10
CA ILE A 111 10.13 12.40 2.57
C ILE A 111 10.13 11.95 1.10
N LEU A 112 9.45 10.83 0.81
CA LEU A 112 9.31 10.31 -0.55
C LEU A 112 8.31 11.15 -1.34
N LYS A 113 8.54 11.32 -2.64
CA LYS A 113 7.68 12.12 -3.53
C LYS A 113 7.72 11.62 -4.97
N GLY A 114 6.72 12.00 -5.75
CA GLY A 114 6.71 11.85 -7.21
C GLY A 114 6.45 10.44 -7.72
N LYS A 115 5.83 9.59 -6.92
CA LYS A 115 5.47 8.22 -7.28
C LYS A 115 4.01 8.09 -7.65
N HIS A 116 3.67 7.06 -8.43
CA HIS A 116 2.31 6.71 -8.80
C HIS A 116 1.87 5.44 -8.08
N LEU A 117 0.58 5.37 -7.73
CA LEU A 117 -0.02 4.20 -7.10
C LEU A 117 -1.17 3.67 -7.94
N ILE A 118 -1.10 2.40 -8.29
CA ILE A 118 -2.20 1.67 -8.93
C ILE A 118 -2.71 0.61 -7.95
N VAL A 119 -3.98 0.68 -7.61
CA VAL A 119 -4.66 -0.30 -6.75
C VAL A 119 -5.50 -1.22 -7.63
N LEU A 120 -5.14 -2.49 -7.69
CA LEU A 120 -5.89 -3.53 -8.37
C LEU A 120 -6.71 -4.29 -7.32
N SER A 121 -8.01 -4.03 -7.27
CA SER A 121 -8.89 -4.55 -6.22
C SER A 121 -9.87 -5.58 -6.77
N SER A 122 -10.07 -6.67 -6.02
CA SER A 122 -11.14 -7.62 -6.24
C SER A 122 -12.17 -7.51 -5.12
N ARG A 123 -13.47 -7.48 -5.47
CA ARG A 123 -14.58 -7.23 -4.55
C ARG A 123 -15.69 -8.24 -4.75
N GLY A 124 -16.13 -8.87 -3.67
CA GLY A 124 -17.22 -9.85 -3.71
C GLY A 124 -18.55 -9.22 -4.14
N GLU A 125 -18.88 -8.09 -3.52
CA GLU A 125 -20.08 -7.28 -3.81
C GLU A 125 -19.74 -6.13 -4.79
N PHE A 126 -20.57 -5.10 -4.83
CA PHE A 126 -20.53 -4.03 -5.83
C PHE A 126 -21.00 -2.68 -5.25
N GLY A 127 -20.75 -1.60 -6.01
CA GLY A 127 -21.25 -0.26 -5.68
C GLY A 127 -20.45 0.43 -4.58
N PHE A 128 -19.15 0.19 -4.51
CA PHE A 128 -18.26 0.78 -3.54
C PHE A 128 -17.61 2.09 -4.02
N GLU A 129 -17.80 2.46 -5.29
CA GLU A 129 -17.34 3.70 -5.87
C GLU A 129 -18.04 4.92 -5.24
N PRO A 130 -17.47 6.13 -5.33
CA PRO A 130 -18.11 7.35 -4.83
C PRO A 130 -19.51 7.53 -5.44
N GLY A 131 -20.53 7.64 -4.58
CA GLY A 131 -21.92 7.73 -4.98
C GLY A 131 -22.63 6.39 -5.20
N GLY A 132 -21.91 5.27 -5.17
CA GLY A 132 -22.48 3.93 -5.24
C GLY A 132 -23.26 3.53 -3.98
N ALA A 133 -24.09 2.50 -4.10
CA ALA A 133 -25.00 2.06 -3.03
C ALA A 133 -24.26 1.65 -1.74
N ARG A 134 -23.02 1.17 -1.85
CA ARG A 134 -22.18 0.71 -0.74
C ARG A 134 -20.95 1.59 -0.52
N ALA A 135 -20.90 2.80 -1.08
CA ALA A 135 -19.77 3.72 -0.90
C ALA A 135 -19.42 3.95 0.58
N HIS A 136 -20.43 4.02 1.45
CA HIS A 136 -20.26 4.20 2.90
C HIS A 136 -19.63 3.00 3.62
N MET A 137 -19.59 1.83 2.99
CA MET A 137 -18.96 0.61 3.52
C MET A 137 -17.52 0.43 3.01
N ASN A 138 -17.09 1.22 2.04
CA ASN A 138 -15.74 1.12 1.48
C ASN A 138 -14.71 1.66 2.48
N ALA A 139 -14.10 0.77 3.24
CA ALA A 139 -12.98 1.09 4.12
C ALA A 139 -11.61 0.72 3.51
N LEU A 140 -11.57 0.17 2.29
CA LEU A 140 -10.32 -0.19 1.61
C LEU A 140 -9.67 1.03 0.95
N ASP A 141 -10.37 1.64 0.00
CA ASP A 141 -9.80 2.72 -0.81
C ASP A 141 -9.42 3.95 0.03
N PRO A 142 -10.27 4.44 0.96
CA PRO A 142 -9.89 5.54 1.83
C PRO A 142 -8.71 5.23 2.76
N ALA A 143 -8.60 3.98 3.24
CA ALA A 143 -7.48 3.59 4.10
C ALA A 143 -6.15 3.56 3.32
N ILE A 144 -6.15 3.05 2.08
CA ILE A 144 -4.96 3.08 1.21
C ILE A 144 -4.60 4.54 0.89
N ALA A 145 -5.57 5.36 0.49
CA ALA A 145 -5.34 6.77 0.15
C ALA A 145 -4.77 7.56 1.34
N ALA A 146 -5.26 7.31 2.55
CA ALA A 146 -4.76 7.95 3.77
C ALA A 146 -3.29 7.62 4.06
N CYS A 147 -2.80 6.45 3.61
CA CYS A 147 -1.42 6.01 3.81
C CYS A 147 -0.50 6.32 2.62
N ALA A 148 -1.04 6.76 1.48
CA ALA A 148 -0.30 6.92 0.23
C ALA A 148 0.88 7.90 0.34
N HIS A 149 0.78 8.88 1.21
CA HIS A 149 1.86 9.83 1.47
C HIS A 149 3.13 9.18 2.01
N TYR A 150 3.04 8.04 2.73
CA TYR A 150 4.22 7.26 3.15
C TYR A 150 4.94 6.60 1.98
N PHE A 151 4.24 6.39 0.87
CA PHE A 151 4.82 5.83 -0.37
C PHE A 151 5.38 6.91 -1.29
N GLY A 152 5.22 8.18 -0.97
CA GLY A 152 5.59 9.30 -1.84
C GLY A 152 4.57 9.59 -2.94
N VAL A 153 3.31 9.17 -2.74
CA VAL A 153 2.21 9.30 -3.70
C VAL A 153 1.26 10.40 -3.23
N SER A 154 0.93 11.33 -4.12
CA SER A 154 -0.11 12.31 -3.87
C SER A 154 -1.51 11.74 -4.15
N ALA A 155 -2.56 12.35 -3.61
CA ALA A 155 -3.93 11.89 -3.84
C ALA A 155 -4.31 11.90 -5.34
N ALA A 156 -3.72 12.80 -6.13
CA ALA A 156 -3.96 12.91 -7.57
C ALA A 156 -3.28 11.78 -8.37
N ASP A 157 -2.28 11.12 -7.79
CA ASP A 157 -1.48 10.08 -8.44
C ASP A 157 -1.92 8.66 -8.04
N ILE A 158 -3.12 8.52 -7.45
CA ILE A 158 -3.73 7.24 -7.10
C ILE A 158 -4.75 6.86 -8.15
N GLN A 159 -4.61 5.65 -8.71
CA GLN A 159 -5.60 5.04 -9.60
C GLN A 159 -6.08 3.73 -9.00
N THR A 160 -7.40 3.53 -8.98
CA THR A 160 -8.01 2.27 -8.53
C THR A 160 -8.74 1.60 -9.69
N VAL A 161 -8.41 0.35 -9.94
CA VAL A 161 -9.12 -0.54 -10.85
C VAL A 161 -9.73 -1.64 -10.02
N ALA A 162 -11.06 -1.79 -10.06
CA ALA A 162 -11.78 -2.76 -9.25
C ALA A 162 -12.59 -3.72 -10.11
N ILE A 163 -12.44 -5.01 -9.83
CA ILE A 163 -13.34 -6.07 -10.34
C ILE A 163 -14.35 -6.35 -9.23
N GLU A 164 -15.61 -6.11 -9.51
CA GLU A 164 -16.74 -6.29 -8.59
C GLU A 164 -17.59 -7.53 -8.93
N TYR A 165 -18.62 -7.83 -8.14
CA TYR A 165 -19.55 -8.94 -8.31
C TYR A 165 -18.90 -10.34 -8.27
N GLN A 166 -17.74 -10.52 -7.66
CA GLN A 166 -17.07 -11.83 -7.68
C GLN A 166 -17.85 -12.94 -6.98
N GLU A 167 -18.69 -12.62 -6.00
CA GLU A 167 -19.56 -13.60 -5.34
C GLU A 167 -20.75 -14.02 -6.20
N PHE A 168 -21.20 -13.16 -7.12
CA PHE A 168 -22.37 -13.38 -7.94
C PHE A 168 -22.07 -14.28 -9.16
N LYS A 169 -20.88 -14.20 -9.73
CA LYS A 169 -20.41 -15.01 -10.88
C LYS A 169 -21.39 -15.00 -12.06
N ASP A 170 -22.00 -13.86 -12.34
CA ASP A 170 -22.98 -13.65 -13.41
C ASP A 170 -22.47 -12.63 -14.44
N ALA A 171 -23.30 -12.26 -15.40
CA ALA A 171 -22.95 -11.32 -16.47
C ALA A 171 -22.45 -9.95 -15.96
N ARG A 172 -22.82 -9.55 -14.73
CA ARG A 172 -22.32 -8.31 -14.12
C ARG A 172 -20.85 -8.45 -13.74
N HIS A 173 -20.46 -9.63 -13.22
CA HIS A 173 -19.05 -9.91 -12.95
C HIS A 173 -18.23 -9.94 -14.24
N GLU A 174 -18.73 -10.58 -15.29
CA GLU A 174 -18.06 -10.60 -16.60
C GLU A 174 -17.89 -9.19 -17.17
N ALA A 175 -18.93 -8.35 -17.08
CA ALA A 175 -18.86 -6.96 -17.49
C ALA A 175 -17.84 -6.15 -16.67
N SER A 176 -17.74 -6.39 -15.34
CA SER A 176 -16.78 -5.75 -14.47
C SER A 176 -15.33 -6.14 -14.82
N VAL A 177 -15.09 -7.40 -15.17
CA VAL A 177 -13.76 -7.87 -15.64
C VAL A 177 -13.36 -7.20 -16.95
N ILE A 178 -14.31 -7.01 -17.88
CA ILE A 178 -14.04 -6.38 -19.18
C ILE A 178 -13.75 -4.87 -19.00
N ALA A 179 -14.40 -4.22 -18.03
CA ALA A 179 -14.25 -2.79 -17.78
C ALA A 179 -12.96 -2.44 -16.99
N ALA A 180 -12.39 -3.40 -16.28
CA ALA A 180 -11.17 -3.26 -15.48
C ALA A 180 -9.91 -3.39 -16.34
#